data_16701fa306ac8e9a9d735187016e03f7
#
_entry.id   16701fa306ac8e9a9d735187016e03f7
#
_cell.length_a   1.000
_cell.length_b   1.000
_cell.length_c   1.000
_cell.angle_alpha   90.00
_cell.angle_beta   90.00
_cell.angle_gamma   90.00
#
_symmetry.space_group_name_H-M   'P 1'
#
loop_
_entity.id
_entity.type
_entity.pdbx_description
1 polymer ?
#
loop_
_entity_poly.entity_id
_entity_poly.type
_entity_poly.pdbx_seq_one_letter_code
_entity_poly.pdbx_strand_id
1 'polypeptide(L)'
;MQRSTCTYRTKIIPPDALHRTATRFNELARSGHDDDFNRGDSAYDNYYGDPTLPNPNLHPIGKPPYLAFQIILGDLGTSGGLRTDEHARVLGGDDRVIDGLYAVGNNSAAVMGRSYAGAGATIGPAMTFGYVAARHMAGTTSNTIGLTGPIETPSSPNRR
;
A
#
# COMPACT_ATOMS: atom_id res chain seq x y z
N MET A 1 -28.76 13.22 30.35
CA MET A 1 -27.97 12.50 29.37
C MET A 1 -27.76 13.42 28.17
N GLN A 2 -26.58 14.09 28.08
CA GLN A 2 -26.30 15.09 27.05
C GLN A 2 -25.98 14.35 25.75
N ARG A 3 -26.81 14.53 24.72
CA ARG A 3 -26.56 13.96 23.39
C ARG A 3 -25.41 14.76 22.76
N SER A 4 -24.22 14.18 22.69
CA SER A 4 -23.08 14.79 21.99
C SER A 4 -23.34 14.76 20.51
N THR A 5 -23.56 15.90 19.90
CA THR A 5 -23.68 16.04 18.45
C THR A 5 -22.27 16.18 17.88
N CYS A 6 -21.82 15.19 17.12
CA CYS A 6 -20.59 15.30 16.35
C CYS A 6 -20.87 16.13 15.10
N THR A 7 -20.38 17.37 15.07
CA THR A 7 -20.55 18.26 13.92
C THR A 7 -19.23 18.32 13.15
N TYR A 8 -19.18 17.75 11.98
CA TYR A 8 -18.12 17.98 11.00
C TYR A 8 -18.57 19.08 10.03
N ARG A 9 -17.66 19.92 9.57
CA ARG A 9 -17.86 21.22 8.88
C ARG A 9 -18.93 21.27 7.78
N THR A 10 -19.48 20.14 7.32
CA THR A 10 -20.53 20.07 6.29
C THR A 10 -21.51 18.90 6.39
N LYS A 11 -21.34 17.97 7.33
CA LYS A 11 -22.29 16.84 7.50
C LYS A 11 -22.58 16.58 8.96
N ILE A 12 -23.84 16.58 9.32
CA ILE A 12 -24.32 16.11 10.64
C ILE A 12 -24.37 14.58 10.58
N ILE A 13 -23.57 13.92 11.38
CA ILE A 13 -23.68 12.46 11.57
C ILE A 13 -24.76 12.22 12.61
N PRO A 14 -25.85 11.50 12.30
CA PRO A 14 -26.87 11.19 13.29
C PRO A 14 -26.27 10.43 14.49
N PRO A 15 -26.46 10.88 15.73
CA PRO A 15 -25.86 10.25 16.90
C PRO A 15 -26.19 8.77 17.03
N ASP A 16 -27.42 8.37 16.70
CA ASP A 16 -27.87 6.99 16.78
C ASP A 16 -27.16 6.10 15.72
N ALA A 17 -26.86 6.62 14.54
CA ALA A 17 -26.10 5.91 13.51
C ALA A 17 -24.66 5.66 13.96
N LEU A 18 -24.01 6.69 14.51
CA LEU A 18 -22.65 6.58 15.05
C LEU A 18 -22.62 5.56 16.20
N HIS A 19 -23.61 5.62 17.11
CA HIS A 19 -23.68 4.71 18.24
C HIS A 19 -23.84 3.25 17.77
N ARG A 20 -24.74 2.97 16.82
CA ARG A 20 -24.92 1.60 16.26
C ARG A 20 -23.63 1.10 15.62
N THR A 21 -22.98 1.92 14.81
CA THR A 21 -21.72 1.54 14.15
C THR A 21 -20.62 1.26 15.17
N ALA A 22 -20.45 2.10 16.18
CA ALA A 22 -19.45 1.89 17.23
C ALA A 22 -19.74 0.65 18.08
N THR A 23 -21.02 0.37 18.37
CA THR A 23 -21.44 -0.84 19.11
C THR A 23 -21.10 -2.09 18.30
N ARG A 24 -21.52 -2.14 17.02
CA ARG A 24 -21.19 -3.25 16.13
C ARG A 24 -19.70 -3.45 15.97
N PHE A 25 -18.94 -2.38 15.75
CA PHE A 25 -17.48 -2.44 15.68
C PHE A 25 -16.85 -3.02 16.95
N ASN A 26 -17.34 -2.63 18.11
CA ASN A 26 -16.84 -3.13 19.40
C ASN A 26 -17.18 -4.62 19.62
N GLU A 27 -18.29 -5.11 19.10
CA GLU A 27 -18.62 -6.55 19.10
C GLU A 27 -17.61 -7.33 18.27
N LEU A 28 -17.34 -6.89 17.02
CA LEU A 28 -16.35 -7.50 16.14
C LEU A 28 -14.94 -7.47 16.75
N ALA A 29 -14.54 -6.34 17.34
CA ALA A 29 -13.24 -6.22 17.97
C ALA A 29 -13.06 -7.15 19.18
N ARG A 30 -14.12 -7.42 19.95
CA ARG A 30 -14.06 -8.35 21.08
C ARG A 30 -14.09 -9.81 20.63
N SER A 31 -14.83 -10.13 19.57
CA SER A 31 -14.86 -11.48 18.99
C SER A 31 -13.54 -11.86 18.32
N GLY A 32 -12.75 -10.84 17.90
CA GLY A 32 -11.54 -11.05 17.13
C GLY A 32 -11.78 -11.40 15.66
N HIS A 33 -13.03 -11.33 15.20
CA HIS A 33 -13.40 -11.62 13.80
C HIS A 33 -14.22 -10.47 13.22
N ASP A 34 -13.91 -10.06 12.00
CA ASP A 34 -14.62 -9.01 11.28
C ASP A 34 -15.53 -9.59 10.19
N ASP A 35 -16.75 -9.93 10.56
CA ASP A 35 -17.75 -10.46 9.64
C ASP A 35 -18.21 -9.46 8.58
N ASP A 36 -17.94 -8.15 8.79
CA ASP A 36 -18.43 -7.10 7.92
C ASP A 36 -17.44 -6.79 6.77
N PHE A 37 -16.12 -6.88 7.02
CA PHE A 37 -15.09 -6.48 6.05
C PHE A 37 -13.88 -7.42 6.00
N ASN A 38 -13.84 -8.49 6.79
CA ASN A 38 -12.74 -9.46 6.86
C ASN A 38 -11.37 -8.83 7.19
N ARG A 39 -11.35 -7.72 7.96
CA ARG A 39 -10.09 -7.09 8.40
C ARG A 39 -9.33 -8.02 9.32
N GLY A 40 -8.03 -8.17 9.05
CA GLY A 40 -7.16 -9.08 9.79
C GLY A 40 -7.03 -10.48 9.19
N ASP A 41 -7.75 -10.79 8.10
CA ASP A 41 -7.67 -12.11 7.46
C ASP A 41 -6.47 -12.22 6.51
N SER A 42 -5.93 -11.09 6.04
CA SER A 42 -4.78 -11.08 5.15
C SER A 42 -3.46 -10.85 5.89
N ALA A 43 -2.36 -11.38 5.35
CA ALA A 43 -1.03 -11.09 5.85
C ALA A 43 -0.68 -9.58 5.76
N TYR A 44 -1.24 -8.88 4.76
CA TYR A 44 -1.08 -7.45 4.61
C TYR A 44 -1.74 -6.67 5.75
N ASP A 45 -2.98 -7.03 6.13
CA ASP A 45 -3.68 -6.40 7.24
C ASP A 45 -2.89 -6.56 8.54
N ASN A 46 -2.34 -7.76 8.76
CA ASN A 46 -1.62 -8.10 9.99
C ASN A 46 -0.23 -7.48 10.08
N TYR A 47 0.32 -6.97 8.96
CA TYR A 47 1.67 -6.38 8.94
C TYR A 47 1.78 -5.12 9.82
N TYR A 48 0.74 -4.28 9.85
CA TYR A 48 0.69 -3.06 10.67
C TYR A 48 -0.19 -3.21 11.92
N GLY A 49 -0.74 -4.38 12.15
CA GLY A 49 -1.64 -4.63 13.26
C GLY A 49 -0.94 -4.72 14.61
N ASP A 50 -1.71 -4.64 15.69
CA ASP A 50 -1.24 -4.89 17.05
C ASP A 50 -1.38 -6.38 17.39
N PRO A 51 -0.28 -7.14 17.47
CA PRO A 51 -0.32 -8.58 17.71
C PRO A 51 -0.82 -8.96 19.12
N THR A 52 -1.00 -7.99 20.01
CA THR A 52 -1.52 -8.23 21.37
C THR A 52 -3.04 -8.30 21.42
N LEU A 53 -3.72 -7.90 20.34
CA LEU A 53 -5.18 -7.93 20.24
C LEU A 53 -5.69 -9.27 19.67
N PRO A 54 -6.92 -9.69 20.00
CA PRO A 54 -7.56 -10.87 19.39
C PRO A 54 -7.59 -10.81 17.87
N ASN A 55 -7.82 -9.62 17.31
CA ASN A 55 -7.61 -9.30 15.91
C ASN A 55 -6.67 -8.10 15.83
N PRO A 56 -5.50 -8.21 15.19
CA PRO A 56 -4.50 -7.15 15.17
C PRO A 56 -4.98 -5.81 14.60
N ASN A 57 -6.08 -5.82 13.84
CA ASN A 57 -6.63 -4.62 13.18
C ASN A 57 -7.83 -4.00 13.91
N LEU A 58 -8.32 -4.64 14.98
CA LEU A 58 -9.55 -4.24 15.64
C LEU A 58 -9.31 -3.99 17.13
N HIS A 59 -9.32 -2.72 17.53
CA HIS A 59 -9.33 -2.34 18.95
C HIS A 59 -10.67 -1.73 19.32
N PRO A 60 -11.34 -2.18 20.40
CA PRO A 60 -12.61 -1.59 20.82
C PRO A 60 -12.50 -0.09 21.04
N ILE A 61 -13.47 0.68 20.55
CA ILE A 61 -13.60 2.10 20.83
C ILE A 61 -14.01 2.23 22.30
N GLY A 62 -13.07 2.67 23.12
CA GLY A 62 -13.19 2.66 24.58
C GLY A 62 -13.78 3.92 25.16
N LYS A 63 -13.00 4.61 26.03
CA LYS A 63 -13.44 5.77 26.81
C LYS A 63 -13.15 7.09 26.09
N PRO A 64 -14.01 8.14 26.26
CA PRO A 64 -13.71 9.46 25.75
C PRO A 64 -12.44 10.06 26.39
N PRO A 65 -11.83 11.10 25.75
CA PRO A 65 -12.33 11.81 24.56
C PRO A 65 -12.09 11.05 23.26
N TYR A 66 -12.99 11.27 22.27
CA TYR A 66 -12.87 10.70 20.93
C TYR A 66 -12.45 11.78 19.93
N LEU A 67 -11.67 11.39 18.95
CA LEU A 67 -11.31 12.22 17.81
C LEU A 67 -11.99 11.69 16.55
N ALA A 68 -12.55 12.59 15.75
CA ALA A 68 -13.15 12.24 14.45
C ALA A 68 -12.36 12.93 13.34
N PHE A 69 -11.95 12.13 12.34
CA PHE A 69 -11.24 12.60 11.17
C PHE A 69 -12.05 12.29 9.92
N GLN A 70 -12.10 13.23 9.00
CA GLN A 70 -12.64 12.96 7.68
C GLN A 70 -11.64 12.15 6.89
N ILE A 71 -12.08 11.00 6.38
CA ILE A 71 -11.30 10.19 5.45
C ILE A 71 -11.72 10.58 4.03
N ILE A 72 -10.74 10.94 3.21
CA ILE A 72 -10.91 11.27 1.79
C ILE A 72 -10.08 10.30 0.96
N LEU A 73 -10.47 10.11 -0.31
CA LEU A 73 -9.68 9.33 -1.25
C LEU A 73 -8.38 10.06 -1.56
N GLY A 74 -7.30 9.30 -1.70
CA GLY A 74 -5.99 9.80 -2.09
C GLY A 74 -5.16 8.66 -2.69
N ASP A 75 -4.16 9.03 -3.48
CA ASP A 75 -3.27 8.09 -4.17
C ASP A 75 -1.84 8.24 -3.65
N LEU A 76 -1.15 7.11 -3.47
CA LEU A 76 0.29 7.05 -3.20
C LEU A 76 1.09 6.85 -4.48
N GLY A 77 0.49 6.17 -5.45
CA GLY A 77 1.14 5.82 -6.70
C GLY A 77 0.14 5.41 -7.77
N THR A 78 0.66 5.18 -8.97
CA THR A 78 -0.14 4.79 -10.13
C THR A 78 0.22 3.37 -10.58
N SER A 79 -0.76 2.61 -11.05
CA SER A 79 -0.52 1.32 -11.71
C SER A 79 -0.22 1.50 -13.21
N GLY A 80 -0.87 2.47 -13.85
CA GLY A 80 -0.61 2.87 -15.23
C GLY A 80 0.54 3.86 -15.34
N GLY A 81 0.97 4.13 -16.58
CA GLY A 81 2.04 5.10 -16.87
C GLY A 81 2.71 4.81 -18.19
N LEU A 82 3.78 5.53 -18.48
CA LEU A 82 4.62 5.30 -19.66
C LEU A 82 5.30 3.94 -19.55
N ARG A 83 5.18 3.12 -20.61
CA ARG A 83 5.90 1.85 -20.67
C ARG A 83 7.38 2.12 -20.90
N THR A 84 8.22 1.42 -20.17
CA THR A 84 9.67 1.58 -20.24
C THR A 84 10.35 0.23 -20.42
N ASP A 85 11.56 0.27 -20.95
CA ASP A 85 12.46 -0.87 -20.97
C ASP A 85 13.27 -1.00 -19.66
N GLU A 86 14.19 -1.98 -19.61
CA GLU A 86 15.06 -2.24 -18.47
C GLU A 86 16.01 -1.09 -18.09
N HIS A 87 16.19 -0.11 -18.99
CA HIS A 87 16.97 1.10 -18.75
C HIS A 87 16.12 2.32 -18.41
N ALA A 88 14.81 2.13 -18.19
CA ALA A 88 13.83 3.17 -17.94
C ALA A 88 13.61 4.12 -19.12
N ARG A 89 14.00 3.73 -20.35
CA ARG A 89 13.68 4.47 -21.58
C ARG A 89 12.24 4.24 -21.97
N VAL A 90 11.56 5.30 -22.36
CA VAL A 90 10.15 5.21 -22.75
C VAL A 90 9.99 4.50 -24.10
N LEU A 91 9.02 3.60 -24.15
CA LEU A 91 8.62 2.87 -25.35
C LEU A 91 7.41 3.56 -26.01
N GLY A 92 7.47 3.76 -27.32
CA GLY A 92 6.36 4.19 -28.13
C GLY A 92 5.29 3.11 -28.31
N GLY A 93 4.24 3.44 -29.07
CA GLY A 93 3.14 2.52 -29.35
C GLY A 93 3.56 1.29 -30.20
N ASP A 94 4.70 1.37 -30.88
CA ASP A 94 5.31 0.31 -31.70
C ASP A 94 6.42 -0.46 -30.96
N ASP A 95 6.50 -0.32 -29.65
CA ASP A 95 7.50 -0.90 -28.76
C ASP A 95 8.96 -0.42 -29.02
N ARG A 96 9.13 0.62 -29.81
CA ARG A 96 10.44 1.24 -30.01
C ARG A 96 10.75 2.25 -28.94
N VAL A 97 12.02 2.33 -28.58
CA VAL A 97 12.50 3.35 -27.67
C VAL A 97 12.35 4.75 -28.29
N ILE A 98 11.84 5.67 -27.47
CA ILE A 98 11.86 7.10 -27.82
C ILE A 98 13.18 7.67 -27.28
N ASP A 99 14.08 8.01 -28.18
CA ASP A 99 15.41 8.47 -27.83
C ASP A 99 15.40 9.70 -26.93
N GLY A 100 16.21 9.67 -25.88
CA GLY A 100 16.34 10.77 -24.92
C GLY A 100 15.19 10.90 -23.93
N LEU A 101 14.15 10.04 -24.00
CA LEU A 101 13.01 10.08 -23.08
C LEU A 101 13.06 8.94 -22.06
N TYR A 102 13.02 9.30 -20.77
CA TYR A 102 13.02 8.39 -19.64
C TYR A 102 11.81 8.63 -18.74
N ALA A 103 11.31 7.59 -18.11
CA ALA A 103 10.25 7.70 -17.11
C ALA A 103 10.50 6.75 -15.95
N VAL A 104 10.30 7.26 -14.73
CA VAL A 104 10.50 6.50 -13.49
C VAL A 104 9.43 6.83 -12.45
N GLY A 105 9.27 5.96 -11.44
CA GLY A 105 8.32 6.16 -10.36
C GLY A 105 6.88 6.22 -10.88
N ASN A 106 6.09 7.16 -10.38
CA ASN A 106 4.67 7.28 -10.73
C ASN A 106 4.40 7.72 -12.19
N ASN A 107 5.43 8.13 -12.94
CA ASN A 107 5.31 8.46 -14.36
C ASN A 107 5.46 7.22 -15.26
N SER A 108 6.12 6.17 -14.78
CA SER A 108 6.24 4.91 -15.51
C SER A 108 5.11 3.94 -15.14
N ALA A 109 4.79 3.02 -16.04
CA ALA A 109 3.93 1.89 -15.72
C ALA A 109 4.55 1.09 -14.56
N ALA A 110 3.70 0.73 -13.57
CA ALA A 110 4.19 0.11 -12.35
C ALA A 110 4.81 -1.26 -12.64
N VAL A 111 6.04 -1.47 -12.18
CA VAL A 111 6.74 -2.76 -12.28
C VAL A 111 5.99 -3.89 -11.55
N MET A 112 5.17 -3.56 -10.56
CA MET A 112 4.30 -4.48 -9.82
C MET A 112 2.94 -4.72 -10.50
N GLY A 113 2.70 -4.11 -11.67
CA GLY A 113 1.43 -4.21 -12.39
C GLY A 113 0.28 -3.61 -11.59
N ARG A 114 -0.77 -4.41 -11.33
CA ARG A 114 -1.96 -3.98 -10.59
C ARG A 114 -1.88 -4.23 -9.09
N SER A 115 -0.76 -4.74 -8.60
CA SER A 115 -0.57 -5.06 -7.18
C SER A 115 0.15 -3.93 -6.47
N TYR A 116 -0.08 -3.82 -5.17
CA TYR A 116 0.68 -2.95 -4.28
C TYR A 116 1.35 -3.80 -3.20
N ALA A 117 2.67 -3.86 -3.21
CA ALA A 117 3.43 -4.78 -2.36
C ALA A 117 3.62 -4.30 -0.91
N GLY A 118 3.11 -3.12 -0.57
CA GLY A 118 3.22 -2.57 0.78
C GLY A 118 4.19 -1.40 0.90
N ALA A 119 4.70 -1.15 2.09
CA ALA A 119 5.60 -0.04 2.37
C ALA A 119 6.85 -0.09 1.49
N GLY A 120 7.18 1.04 0.87
CA GLY A 120 8.30 1.13 -0.06
C GLY A 120 7.96 0.82 -1.53
N ALA A 121 6.77 0.31 -1.82
CA ALA A 121 6.36 -0.06 -3.18
C ALA A 121 6.28 1.12 -4.17
N THR A 122 6.22 2.34 -3.68
CA THR A 122 6.27 3.55 -4.50
C THR A 122 7.70 4.07 -4.64
N ILE A 123 8.38 4.27 -3.51
CA ILE A 123 9.72 4.88 -3.51
C ILE A 123 10.81 3.92 -3.98
N GLY A 124 10.69 2.62 -3.68
CA GLY A 124 11.67 1.62 -4.07
C GLY A 124 11.89 1.56 -5.58
N PRO A 125 10.86 1.32 -6.39
CA PRO A 125 10.97 1.35 -7.85
C PRO A 125 11.42 2.71 -8.39
N ALA A 126 10.93 3.82 -7.81
CA ALA A 126 11.31 5.16 -8.24
C ALA A 126 12.82 5.40 -8.09
N MET A 127 13.40 5.03 -6.97
CA MET A 127 14.84 5.16 -6.71
C MET A 127 15.66 4.19 -7.56
N THR A 128 15.23 2.94 -7.68
CA THR A 128 15.95 1.91 -8.45
C THR A 128 16.03 2.29 -9.92
N PHE A 129 14.89 2.58 -10.54
CA PHE A 129 14.86 2.94 -11.95
C PHE A 129 15.41 4.35 -12.21
N GLY A 130 15.33 5.26 -11.24
CA GLY A 130 16.01 6.55 -11.31
C GLY A 130 17.53 6.39 -11.38
N TYR A 131 18.10 5.51 -10.57
CA TYR A 131 19.52 5.17 -10.62
C TYR A 131 19.91 4.51 -11.95
N VAL A 132 19.10 3.55 -12.43
CA VAL A 132 19.33 2.87 -13.72
C VAL A 132 19.30 3.86 -14.88
N ALA A 133 18.30 4.74 -14.93
CA ALA A 133 18.18 5.80 -15.94
C ALA A 133 19.38 6.72 -15.93
N ALA A 134 19.80 7.20 -14.75
CA ALA A 134 20.95 8.09 -14.62
C ALA A 134 22.26 7.44 -15.12
N ARG A 135 22.48 6.17 -14.79
CA ARG A 135 23.65 5.43 -15.28
C ARG A 135 23.62 5.25 -16.78
N HIS A 136 22.46 4.93 -17.34
CA HIS A 136 22.31 4.79 -18.78
C HIS A 136 22.58 6.11 -19.50
N MET A 137 22.03 7.23 -19.03
CA MET A 137 22.29 8.56 -19.57
C MET A 137 23.77 8.96 -19.51
N ALA A 138 24.47 8.53 -18.45
CA ALA A 138 25.89 8.79 -18.27
C ALA A 138 26.81 7.87 -19.12
N GLY A 139 26.24 6.96 -19.91
CA GLY A 139 27.03 5.98 -20.69
C GLY A 139 27.76 4.94 -19.83
N THR A 140 27.41 4.82 -18.54
CA THR A 140 28.02 3.89 -17.58
C THR A 140 27.28 2.56 -17.49
N THR A 141 26.82 2.04 -18.61
CA THR A 141 26.09 0.75 -18.67
C THR A 141 26.99 -0.47 -18.55
N SER A 142 28.30 -0.30 -18.33
CA SER A 142 29.20 -1.41 -18.10
C SER A 142 29.07 -1.94 -16.66
N ASN A 143 28.41 -3.06 -16.59
CA ASN A 143 28.56 -4.22 -15.74
C ASN A 143 28.63 -4.11 -14.22
N THR A 144 27.71 -4.86 -13.66
CA THR A 144 27.86 -5.69 -12.48
C THR A 144 27.54 -4.96 -11.18
N ILE A 145 26.22 -4.84 -10.90
CA ILE A 145 25.80 -5.21 -9.57
C ILE A 145 26.13 -6.69 -9.46
N GLY A 146 27.18 -7.02 -8.71
CA GLY A 146 27.62 -8.40 -8.52
C GLY A 146 26.61 -9.23 -7.71
N LEU A 147 25.50 -9.52 -8.32
CA LEU A 147 24.56 -10.56 -7.88
C LEU A 147 24.85 -11.85 -8.66
N THR A 148 26.13 -12.26 -8.65
CA THR A 148 26.53 -13.59 -9.12
C THR A 148 26.68 -14.53 -7.92
N GLY A 149 25.55 -14.84 -7.29
CA GLY A 149 25.38 -16.00 -6.44
C GLY A 149 24.07 -16.67 -6.82
N PRO A 150 24.01 -18.02 -6.93
CA PRO A 150 22.73 -18.68 -7.11
C PRO A 150 21.81 -18.29 -5.94
N ILE A 151 20.60 -17.85 -6.26
CA ILE A 151 19.54 -17.68 -5.25
C ILE A 151 19.21 -19.09 -4.76
N GLU A 152 19.77 -19.47 -3.61
CA GLU A 152 19.32 -20.68 -2.93
C GLU A 152 17.87 -20.45 -2.47
N THR A 153 16.94 -21.09 -3.16
CA THR A 153 15.57 -21.19 -2.69
C THR A 153 15.57 -22.01 -1.40
N PRO A 154 15.04 -21.51 -0.28
CA PRO A 154 14.94 -22.30 0.94
C PRO A 154 14.07 -23.53 0.64
N SER A 155 14.62 -24.71 0.91
CA SER A 155 13.91 -25.97 0.82
C SER A 155 12.67 -25.91 1.72
N SER A 156 11.50 -26.15 1.13
CA SER A 156 10.23 -26.26 1.85
C SER A 156 10.35 -27.23 3.02
N PRO A 157 9.99 -26.86 4.27
CA PRO A 157 9.96 -27.81 5.37
C PRO A 157 8.86 -28.84 5.09
N ASN A 158 9.27 -30.09 5.07
CA ASN A 158 8.45 -31.28 4.91
C ASN A 158 7.31 -31.29 5.95
N ARG A 159 6.06 -31.13 5.54
CA ARG A 159 4.91 -31.34 6.42
C ARG A 159 4.78 -32.85 6.66
N ARG A 160 5.00 -33.24 7.89
CA ARG A 160 4.45 -34.48 8.45
C ARG A 160 3.22 -34.16 9.28
#